data_85e48333230de278a945c84f3dad7d26
#
_entry.id   85e48333230de278a945c84f3dad7d26
#
_cell.length_a   1.000
_cell.length_b   1.000
_cell.length_c   1.000
_cell.angle_alpha   90.00
_cell.angle_beta   90.00
_cell.angle_gamma   90.00
#
_symmetry.space_group_name_H-M   'P 1'
#
loop_
_entity.id
_entity.type
_entity.pdbx_description
1 polymer ?
#
loop_
_entity_poly.entity_id
_entity_poly.type
_entity_poly.pdbx_seq_one_letter_code
_entity_poly.pdbx_strand_id
1 'polypeptide(L)'
;GSPPFGGVGGGSMIEVKHLFKSFGDKEVLKDINIVFEDGKTNLIIGQSGAGKTVLMRSLTGLLDPTKGEVLYDGRNFVNMTKKDQILMRREMGMIFQGAALFDSLTVLENVRFPLDMFSDMTAQERDKRAMECLDRVNLTGAEEKFPGEISGGMQKRVAIARAIVMNPKYLFCDEPNSGLDPKTSLVIDELLTSITREFNMTTIINTHDMNSVLGIGENIVFIADGRKEWQGDKETVIKSQNQKLNDLVFASDLFKKVKSIEENKTTL
;
A
#
# COMPACT_ATOMS: atom_id res chain seq x y z
N GLY A 1 -5.83 -9.38 -30.55
CA GLY A 1 -4.84 -8.84 -29.66
C GLY A 1 -5.43 -7.69 -28.87
N SER A 2 -5.91 -7.95 -27.66
CA SER A 2 -6.20 -6.86 -26.70
C SER A 2 -4.86 -6.36 -26.17
N PRO A 3 -4.66 -5.05 -25.93
CA PRO A 3 -3.43 -4.55 -25.32
C PRO A 3 -3.30 -5.15 -23.91
N PRO A 4 -2.10 -5.54 -23.49
CA PRO A 4 -1.88 -6.22 -22.22
C PRO A 4 -2.18 -5.35 -20.98
N PHE A 5 -2.43 -4.06 -21.16
CA PHE A 5 -2.68 -3.10 -20.07
C PHE A 5 -3.72 -2.07 -20.52
N GLY A 6 -5.00 -2.48 -20.58
CA GLY A 6 -6.10 -1.60 -20.85
C GLY A 6 -6.47 -0.79 -19.59
N GLY A 7 -5.84 0.37 -19.40
CA GLY A 7 -6.31 1.36 -18.44
C GLY A 7 -7.67 1.90 -18.89
N VAL A 8 -8.73 1.57 -18.18
CA VAL A 8 -10.01 2.27 -18.30
C VAL A 8 -9.84 3.62 -17.60
N GLY A 9 -9.86 4.70 -18.37
CA GLY A 9 -9.73 6.07 -17.88
C GLY A 9 -10.90 6.48 -16.99
N GLY A 10 -10.74 6.31 -15.72
CA GLY A 10 -11.54 6.82 -14.62
C GLY A 10 -10.71 6.61 -13.37
N GLY A 11 -10.37 7.67 -12.65
CA GLY A 11 -9.56 7.58 -11.45
C GLY A 11 -10.17 6.63 -10.43
N SER A 12 -9.34 5.92 -9.68
CA SER A 12 -9.74 4.90 -8.70
C SER A 12 -9.61 5.46 -7.29
N MET A 13 -10.56 6.31 -6.84
CA MET A 13 -10.51 7.00 -5.55
C MET A 13 -11.07 6.14 -4.42
N ILE A 14 -10.42 6.20 -3.24
CA ILE A 14 -10.97 5.62 -2.01
C ILE A 14 -11.30 6.75 -1.02
N GLU A 15 -12.53 6.76 -0.56
CA GLU A 15 -13.01 7.74 0.41
C GLU A 15 -13.47 7.04 1.70
N VAL A 16 -13.04 7.54 2.84
CA VAL A 16 -13.40 7.05 4.18
C VAL A 16 -14.21 8.13 4.87
N LYS A 17 -15.41 7.78 5.33
CA LYS A 17 -16.33 8.72 6.00
C LYS A 17 -16.73 8.21 7.37
N HIS A 18 -16.47 9.02 8.36
CA HIS A 18 -16.86 8.80 9.76
C HIS A 18 -16.57 7.37 10.25
N LEU A 19 -15.36 6.86 9.93
CA LEU A 19 -14.99 5.49 10.26
C LEU A 19 -14.58 5.37 11.74
N PHE A 20 -15.25 4.46 12.43
CA PHE A 20 -14.94 4.08 13.82
C PHE A 20 -14.63 2.60 13.89
N LYS A 21 -13.72 2.22 14.78
CA LYS A 21 -13.47 0.83 15.15
C LYS A 21 -13.18 0.69 16.63
N SER A 22 -13.99 -0.16 17.29
CA SER A 22 -13.79 -0.53 18.68
C SER A 22 -13.59 -2.05 18.82
N PHE A 23 -12.88 -2.44 19.86
CA PHE A 23 -12.71 -3.82 20.34
C PHE A 23 -13.11 -3.82 21.81
N GLY A 24 -14.31 -4.36 22.11
CA GLY A 24 -14.94 -4.18 23.41
C GLY A 24 -15.09 -2.67 23.72
N ASP A 25 -14.62 -2.26 24.88
CA ASP A 25 -14.70 -0.86 25.32
C ASP A 25 -13.57 0.03 24.75
N LYS A 26 -12.57 -0.55 24.09
CA LYS A 26 -11.44 0.20 23.53
C LYS A 26 -11.75 0.70 22.12
N GLU A 27 -11.94 2.01 21.98
CA GLU A 27 -12.04 2.66 20.67
C GLU A 27 -10.64 2.90 20.08
N VAL A 28 -10.37 2.25 18.92
CA VAL A 28 -9.06 2.29 18.24
C VAL A 28 -9.06 3.27 17.08
N LEU A 29 -10.15 3.35 16.30
CA LEU A 29 -10.33 4.39 15.28
C LEU A 29 -11.52 5.26 15.68
N LYS A 30 -11.33 6.59 15.57
CA LYS A 30 -12.23 7.61 16.11
C LYS A 30 -12.50 8.67 15.05
N ASP A 31 -13.62 8.52 14.36
CA ASP A 31 -14.09 9.47 13.34
C ASP A 31 -13.04 9.76 12.25
N ILE A 32 -12.56 8.71 11.61
CA ILE A 32 -11.60 8.83 10.51
C ILE A 32 -12.32 9.30 9.24
N ASN A 33 -11.83 10.39 8.67
CA ASN A 33 -12.30 10.98 7.41
C ASN A 33 -11.08 11.22 6.51
N ILE A 34 -10.93 10.46 5.41
CA ILE A 34 -9.76 10.45 4.52
C ILE A 34 -10.21 10.33 3.08
N VAL A 35 -9.49 11.01 2.18
CA VAL A 35 -9.53 10.73 0.74
C VAL A 35 -8.14 10.24 0.34
N PHE A 36 -8.07 9.04 -0.23
CA PHE A 36 -6.88 8.52 -0.89
C PHE A 36 -7.02 8.80 -2.38
N GLU A 37 -6.03 9.52 -2.90
CA GLU A 37 -6.05 10.03 -4.26
C GLU A 37 -5.67 8.95 -5.27
N ASP A 38 -6.38 8.91 -6.39
CA ASP A 38 -6.13 7.97 -7.47
C ASP A 38 -4.81 8.22 -8.19
N GLY A 39 -4.23 7.17 -8.74
CA GLY A 39 -2.95 7.23 -9.47
C GLY A 39 -1.76 7.67 -8.62
N LYS A 40 -1.92 7.80 -7.30
CA LYS A 40 -0.90 8.29 -6.37
C LYS A 40 -0.46 7.25 -5.35
N THR A 41 0.74 7.47 -4.82
CA THR A 41 1.25 6.79 -3.63
C THR A 41 0.74 7.52 -2.38
N ASN A 42 -0.25 6.91 -1.73
CA ASN A 42 -0.84 7.41 -0.49
C ASN A 42 -0.18 6.72 0.71
N LEU A 43 0.35 7.48 1.65
CA LEU A 43 1.00 6.93 2.84
C LEU A 43 0.12 7.10 4.08
N ILE A 44 0.02 6.06 4.91
CA ILE A 44 -0.53 6.14 6.26
C ILE A 44 0.64 6.06 7.23
N ILE A 45 0.86 7.13 8.00
CA ILE A 45 1.94 7.23 8.98
C ILE A 45 1.41 7.45 10.39
N GLY A 46 2.23 7.16 11.39
CA GLY A 46 1.89 7.33 12.80
C GLY A 46 2.70 6.40 13.68
N GLN A 47 2.69 6.64 14.97
CA GLN A 47 3.39 5.79 15.94
C GLN A 47 2.83 4.36 15.98
N SER A 48 3.60 3.43 16.55
CA SER A 48 3.10 2.09 16.84
C SER A 48 1.86 2.17 17.74
N GLY A 49 0.83 1.40 17.40
CA GLY A 49 -0.43 1.43 18.14
C GLY A 49 -1.39 2.56 17.78
N ALA A 50 -1.06 3.49 16.89
CA ALA A 50 -1.93 4.61 16.49
C ALA A 50 -3.21 4.19 15.74
N GLY A 51 -3.31 2.93 15.28
CA GLY A 51 -4.47 2.41 14.57
C GLY A 51 -4.25 2.16 13.06
N LYS A 52 -3.04 2.39 12.52
CA LYS A 52 -2.73 2.27 11.08
C LYS A 52 -3.11 0.91 10.47
N THR A 53 -2.66 -0.18 11.08
CA THR A 53 -2.97 -1.55 10.62
C THR A 53 -4.48 -1.85 10.74
N VAL A 54 -5.15 -1.33 11.79
CA VAL A 54 -6.60 -1.47 11.94
C VAL A 54 -7.33 -0.72 10.83
N LEU A 55 -6.88 0.49 10.47
CA LEU A 55 -7.40 1.24 9.33
C LEU A 55 -7.19 0.46 8.02
N MET A 56 -5.97 0.00 7.74
CA MET A 56 -5.65 -0.78 6.54
C MET A 56 -6.55 -2.02 6.42
N ARG A 57 -6.74 -2.78 7.51
CA ARG A 57 -7.61 -3.96 7.55
C ARG A 57 -9.08 -3.61 7.36
N SER A 58 -9.52 -2.45 7.84
CA SER A 58 -10.90 -1.98 7.61
C SER A 58 -11.11 -1.57 6.15
N LEU A 59 -10.13 -0.95 5.52
CA LEU A 59 -10.18 -0.65 4.08
C LEU A 59 -10.32 -1.92 3.25
N THR A 60 -9.51 -2.94 3.48
CA THR A 60 -9.52 -4.18 2.71
C THR A 60 -10.66 -5.15 3.07
N GLY A 61 -11.46 -4.82 4.09
CA GLY A 61 -12.54 -5.67 4.61
C GLY A 61 -12.06 -6.94 5.31
N LEU A 62 -10.78 -6.96 5.74
CA LEU A 62 -10.27 -7.99 6.66
C LEU A 62 -10.77 -7.76 8.08
N LEU A 63 -11.30 -6.56 8.34
CA LEU A 63 -11.87 -6.17 9.62
C LEU A 63 -13.07 -5.26 9.36
N ASP A 64 -14.26 -5.66 9.80
CA ASP A 64 -15.44 -4.83 9.68
C ASP A 64 -15.33 -3.61 10.61
N PRO A 65 -15.57 -2.37 10.14
CA PRO A 65 -15.64 -1.20 11.00
C PRO A 65 -16.84 -1.29 11.95
N THR A 66 -16.81 -0.57 13.08
CA THR A 66 -17.94 -0.47 14.00
C THR A 66 -19.01 0.47 13.45
N LYS A 67 -18.59 1.56 12.79
CA LYS A 67 -19.45 2.56 12.12
C LYS A 67 -18.67 3.21 10.98
N GLY A 68 -19.40 3.85 10.09
CA GLY A 68 -18.84 4.65 8.99
C GLY A 68 -18.83 3.92 7.67
N GLU A 69 -18.21 4.54 6.68
CA GLU A 69 -18.24 4.10 5.29
C GLU A 69 -16.83 4.03 4.71
N VAL A 70 -16.63 3.08 3.81
CA VAL A 70 -15.46 3.01 2.92
C VAL A 70 -16.00 2.93 1.50
N LEU A 71 -15.71 3.94 0.71
CA LEU A 71 -16.24 4.10 -0.65
C LEU A 71 -15.10 3.87 -1.65
N TYR A 72 -15.31 2.95 -2.57
CA TYR A 72 -14.44 2.67 -3.72
C TYR A 72 -15.14 3.15 -4.98
N ASP A 73 -14.68 4.24 -5.57
CA ASP A 73 -15.35 4.90 -6.71
C ASP A 73 -16.85 5.14 -6.43
N GLY A 74 -17.17 5.62 -5.23
CA GLY A 74 -18.53 5.84 -4.76
C GLY A 74 -19.29 4.59 -4.33
N ARG A 75 -18.75 3.38 -4.53
CA ARG A 75 -19.35 2.10 -4.10
C ARG A 75 -19.06 1.86 -2.61
N ASN A 76 -20.06 1.89 -1.74
CA ASN A 76 -19.88 1.68 -0.30
C ASN A 76 -19.61 0.20 0.02
N PHE A 77 -18.33 -0.12 0.24
CA PHE A 77 -17.85 -1.47 0.50
C PHE A 77 -18.44 -2.09 1.79
N VAL A 78 -18.64 -1.27 2.82
CA VAL A 78 -19.17 -1.75 4.12
C VAL A 78 -20.59 -2.28 3.99
N ASN A 79 -21.38 -1.66 3.11
CA ASN A 79 -22.79 -2.01 2.89
C ASN A 79 -22.98 -3.07 1.79
N MET A 80 -21.93 -3.53 1.14
CA MET A 80 -21.98 -4.58 0.11
C MET A 80 -22.37 -5.93 0.70
N THR A 81 -23.06 -6.74 -0.12
CA THR A 81 -23.23 -8.16 0.20
C THR A 81 -21.87 -8.87 0.24
N LYS A 82 -21.77 -10.00 0.97
CA LYS A 82 -20.50 -10.77 1.02
C LYS A 82 -20.04 -11.19 -0.39
N LYS A 83 -20.96 -11.49 -1.30
CA LYS A 83 -20.65 -11.82 -2.70
C LYS A 83 -20.00 -10.62 -3.42
N ASP A 84 -20.56 -9.44 -3.26
CA ASP A 84 -20.04 -8.23 -3.90
C ASP A 84 -18.69 -7.80 -3.29
N GLN A 85 -18.52 -7.97 -1.98
CA GLN A 85 -17.22 -7.76 -1.32
C GLN A 85 -16.14 -8.69 -1.86
N ILE A 86 -16.47 -9.98 -2.15
CA ILE A 86 -15.52 -10.91 -2.77
C ILE A 86 -15.13 -10.44 -4.17
N LEU A 87 -16.10 -9.99 -4.98
CA LEU A 87 -15.84 -9.45 -6.30
C LEU A 87 -14.98 -8.17 -6.23
N MET A 88 -15.30 -7.28 -5.29
CA MET A 88 -14.53 -6.04 -5.07
C MET A 88 -13.07 -6.34 -4.68
N ARG A 89 -12.81 -7.37 -3.87
CA ARG A 89 -11.44 -7.75 -3.48
C ARG A 89 -10.60 -8.25 -4.65
N ARG A 90 -11.19 -8.69 -5.77
CA ARG A 90 -10.43 -9.01 -6.99
C ARG A 90 -9.84 -7.76 -7.67
N GLU A 91 -10.38 -6.58 -7.36
CA GLU A 91 -9.84 -5.29 -7.79
C GLU A 91 -8.72 -4.79 -6.86
N MET A 92 -8.39 -5.54 -5.79
CA MET A 92 -7.41 -5.17 -4.77
C MET A 92 -6.20 -6.11 -4.80
N GLY A 93 -5.00 -5.54 -4.79
CA GLY A 93 -3.75 -6.25 -4.48
C GLY A 93 -3.33 -5.97 -3.05
N MET A 94 -2.71 -6.93 -2.37
CA MET A 94 -2.24 -6.75 -1.01
C MET A 94 -0.83 -7.30 -0.81
N ILE A 95 0.02 -6.49 -0.19
CA ILE A 95 1.38 -6.84 0.23
C ILE A 95 1.43 -6.78 1.76
N PHE A 96 1.74 -7.90 2.39
CA PHE A 96 1.84 -8.02 3.84
C PHE A 96 3.28 -7.76 4.32
N GLN A 97 3.43 -7.33 5.55
CA GLN A 97 4.72 -7.05 6.18
C GLN A 97 5.74 -8.17 6.02
N GLY A 98 5.34 -9.44 6.20
CA GLY A 98 6.18 -10.64 6.06
C GLY A 98 6.24 -11.22 4.64
N ALA A 99 5.85 -10.48 3.57
CA ALA A 99 5.64 -10.98 2.21
C ALA A 99 4.54 -12.07 2.11
N ALA A 100 4.35 -12.88 3.11
CA ALA A 100 3.34 -13.96 3.22
C ALA A 100 3.32 -14.88 1.99
N LEU A 101 4.50 -15.29 1.53
CA LEU A 101 4.65 -16.28 0.47
C LEU A 101 4.31 -17.67 0.99
N PHE A 102 3.86 -18.54 0.09
CA PHE A 102 3.67 -19.95 0.38
C PHE A 102 5.02 -20.66 0.22
N ASP A 103 5.56 -21.17 1.31
CA ASP A 103 6.88 -21.82 1.34
C ASP A 103 6.93 -23.10 0.49
N SER A 104 5.78 -23.75 0.27
CA SER A 104 5.64 -24.96 -0.53
C SER A 104 5.47 -24.71 -2.03
N LEU A 105 5.38 -23.46 -2.45
CA LEU A 105 5.25 -23.04 -3.84
C LEU A 105 6.52 -22.35 -4.32
N THR A 106 6.86 -22.54 -5.59
CA THR A 106 7.95 -21.80 -6.24
C THR A 106 7.61 -20.31 -6.35
N VAL A 107 8.56 -19.49 -6.74
CA VAL A 107 8.38 -18.06 -7.02
C VAL A 107 7.30 -17.85 -8.09
N LEU A 108 7.38 -18.61 -9.20
CA LEU A 108 6.36 -18.53 -10.27
C LEU A 108 4.98 -18.93 -9.77
N GLU A 109 4.87 -20.03 -9.05
CA GLU A 109 3.61 -20.51 -8.49
C GLU A 109 3.01 -19.53 -7.48
N ASN A 110 3.84 -18.91 -6.63
CA ASN A 110 3.38 -17.84 -5.72
C ASN A 110 2.75 -16.68 -6.48
N VAL A 111 3.38 -16.21 -7.56
CA VAL A 111 2.85 -15.11 -8.37
C VAL A 111 1.61 -15.53 -9.13
N ARG A 112 1.56 -16.74 -9.65
CA ARG A 112 0.45 -17.31 -10.42
C ARG A 112 -0.78 -17.61 -9.54
N PHE A 113 -0.60 -17.86 -8.25
CA PHE A 113 -1.63 -18.34 -7.33
C PHE A 113 -2.98 -17.56 -7.42
N PRO A 114 -3.03 -16.22 -7.45
CA PRO A 114 -4.31 -15.51 -7.62
C PRO A 114 -4.99 -15.79 -8.96
N LEU A 115 -4.22 -16.01 -10.04
CA LEU A 115 -4.76 -16.37 -11.35
C LEU A 115 -5.34 -17.78 -11.33
N ASP A 116 -4.70 -18.72 -10.63
CA ASP A 116 -5.20 -20.09 -10.48
C ASP A 116 -6.54 -20.15 -9.75
N MET A 117 -6.74 -19.23 -8.79
CA MET A 117 -7.95 -19.18 -7.98
C MET A 117 -9.10 -18.39 -8.60
N PHE A 118 -8.81 -17.37 -9.41
CA PHE A 118 -9.81 -16.33 -9.73
C PHE A 118 -9.89 -15.96 -11.22
N SER A 119 -9.09 -16.55 -12.10
CA SER A 119 -9.15 -16.28 -13.55
C SER A 119 -9.64 -17.48 -14.34
N ASP A 120 -10.22 -17.21 -15.51
CA ASP A 120 -10.61 -18.21 -16.51
C ASP A 120 -9.51 -18.46 -17.56
N MET A 121 -8.30 -17.93 -17.34
CA MET A 121 -7.13 -18.08 -18.22
C MET A 121 -6.69 -19.54 -18.31
N THR A 122 -6.16 -19.94 -19.46
CA THR A 122 -5.46 -21.23 -19.62
C THR A 122 -4.18 -21.27 -18.79
N ALA A 123 -3.64 -22.46 -18.52
CA ALA A 123 -2.38 -22.59 -17.77
C ALA A 123 -1.24 -21.79 -18.43
N GLN A 124 -1.12 -21.84 -19.76
CA GLN A 124 -0.10 -21.10 -20.49
C GLN A 124 -0.25 -19.58 -20.37
N GLU A 125 -1.47 -19.07 -20.41
CA GLU A 125 -1.73 -17.62 -20.23
C GLU A 125 -1.40 -17.17 -18.81
N ARG A 126 -1.72 -17.99 -17.79
CA ARG A 126 -1.39 -17.71 -16.39
C ARG A 126 0.12 -17.68 -16.16
N ASP A 127 0.87 -18.67 -16.70
CA ASP A 127 2.32 -18.71 -16.61
C ASP A 127 2.94 -17.50 -17.30
N LYS A 128 2.51 -17.18 -18.52
CA LYS A 128 2.97 -16.00 -19.25
C LYS A 128 2.73 -14.72 -18.45
N ARG A 129 1.53 -14.54 -17.87
CA ARG A 129 1.19 -13.37 -17.08
C ARG A 129 2.02 -13.27 -15.80
N ALA A 130 2.24 -14.39 -15.11
CA ALA A 130 3.09 -14.43 -13.92
C ALA A 130 4.55 -14.09 -14.25
N MET A 131 5.09 -14.59 -15.37
CA MET A 131 6.43 -14.27 -15.86
C MET A 131 6.56 -12.76 -16.18
N GLU A 132 5.58 -12.16 -16.86
CA GLU A 132 5.55 -10.71 -17.12
C GLU A 132 5.63 -9.91 -15.81
N CYS A 133 4.92 -10.35 -14.76
CA CYS A 133 4.99 -9.69 -13.44
C CYS A 133 6.33 -9.91 -12.75
N LEU A 134 6.97 -11.08 -12.89
CA LEU A 134 8.32 -11.33 -12.36
C LEU A 134 9.38 -10.47 -13.06
N ASP A 135 9.31 -10.36 -14.38
CA ASP A 135 10.17 -9.45 -15.15
C ASP A 135 10.02 -7.99 -14.67
N ARG A 136 8.80 -7.57 -14.43
CA ARG A 136 8.46 -6.23 -13.94
C ARG A 136 9.11 -5.86 -12.61
N VAL A 137 9.31 -6.85 -11.74
CA VAL A 137 9.98 -6.68 -10.45
C VAL A 137 11.47 -7.08 -10.48
N ASN A 138 12.06 -7.27 -11.67
CA ASN A 138 13.45 -7.67 -11.88
C ASN A 138 13.81 -8.99 -11.15
N LEU A 139 12.99 -10.03 -11.34
CA LEU A 139 13.20 -11.36 -10.75
C LEU A 139 13.30 -12.48 -11.81
N THR A 140 13.68 -12.15 -13.03
CA THR A 140 13.93 -13.14 -14.08
C THR A 140 15.05 -14.10 -13.66
N GLY A 141 14.86 -15.41 -13.87
CA GLY A 141 15.81 -16.48 -13.52
C GLY A 141 15.66 -17.00 -12.08
N ALA A 142 14.60 -16.57 -11.35
CA ALA A 142 14.30 -17.08 -10.02
C ALA A 142 12.98 -17.90 -9.95
N GLU A 143 12.36 -18.20 -11.08
CA GLU A 143 11.01 -18.72 -11.23
C GLU A 143 10.79 -20.03 -10.48
N GLU A 144 11.79 -20.93 -10.59
CA GLU A 144 11.76 -22.29 -10.02
C GLU A 144 12.25 -22.35 -8.58
N LYS A 145 12.76 -21.24 -8.02
CA LYS A 145 13.23 -21.20 -6.63
C LYS A 145 12.07 -21.16 -5.66
N PHE A 146 12.31 -21.68 -4.46
CA PHE A 146 11.38 -21.55 -3.33
C PHE A 146 11.70 -20.31 -2.51
N PRO A 147 10.73 -19.78 -1.72
CA PRO A 147 10.95 -18.61 -0.87
C PRO A 147 12.18 -18.69 0.04
N GLY A 148 12.50 -19.87 0.58
CA GLY A 148 13.68 -20.09 1.42
C GLY A 148 15.03 -19.99 0.70
N GLU A 149 15.03 -19.99 -0.64
CA GLU A 149 16.24 -19.95 -1.48
C GLU A 149 16.55 -18.54 -2.01
N ILE A 150 15.72 -17.56 -1.68
CA ILE A 150 15.85 -16.18 -2.14
C ILE A 150 15.95 -15.20 -0.98
N SER A 151 16.59 -14.04 -1.23
CA SER A 151 16.77 -13.01 -0.20
C SER A 151 15.45 -12.36 0.23
N GLY A 152 15.41 -11.72 1.42
CA GLY A 152 14.23 -10.99 1.88
C GLY A 152 13.75 -9.91 0.91
N GLY A 153 14.66 -9.18 0.27
CA GLY A 153 14.31 -8.21 -0.77
C GLY A 153 13.70 -8.86 -2.02
N MET A 154 14.18 -10.06 -2.41
CA MET A 154 13.56 -10.83 -3.49
C MET A 154 12.16 -11.32 -3.09
N GLN A 155 11.97 -11.81 -1.86
CA GLN A 155 10.66 -12.21 -1.35
C GLN A 155 9.64 -11.06 -1.40
N LYS A 156 10.06 -9.83 -1.05
CA LYS A 156 9.20 -8.63 -1.18
C LYS A 156 8.82 -8.36 -2.63
N ARG A 157 9.75 -8.50 -3.57
CA ARG A 157 9.45 -8.34 -5.01
C ARG A 157 8.51 -9.42 -5.52
N VAL A 158 8.64 -10.68 -5.10
CA VAL A 158 7.66 -11.74 -5.40
C VAL A 158 6.28 -11.38 -4.87
N ALA A 159 6.19 -10.86 -3.64
CA ALA A 159 4.92 -10.42 -3.07
C ALA A 159 4.28 -9.26 -3.86
N ILE A 160 5.09 -8.32 -4.37
CA ILE A 160 4.63 -7.26 -5.26
C ILE A 160 4.11 -7.85 -6.57
N ALA A 161 4.88 -8.74 -7.24
CA ALA A 161 4.47 -9.39 -8.48
C ALA A 161 3.14 -10.14 -8.31
N ARG A 162 2.98 -10.90 -7.21
CA ARG A 162 1.74 -11.59 -6.85
C ARG A 162 0.57 -10.62 -6.65
N ALA A 163 0.81 -9.47 -6.01
CA ALA A 163 -0.23 -8.50 -5.73
C ALA A 163 -0.76 -7.82 -6.99
N ILE A 164 0.08 -7.65 -8.03
CA ILE A 164 -0.30 -6.96 -9.28
C ILE A 164 -0.74 -7.91 -10.41
N VAL A 165 -0.62 -9.22 -10.24
CA VAL A 165 -0.85 -10.20 -11.31
C VAL A 165 -2.28 -10.16 -11.88
N MET A 166 -3.26 -9.81 -11.04
CA MET A 166 -4.68 -9.65 -11.41
C MET A 166 -5.04 -8.26 -11.97
N ASN A 167 -4.06 -7.39 -12.23
CA ASN A 167 -4.28 -5.98 -12.62
C ASN A 167 -5.23 -5.23 -11.66
N PRO A 168 -4.90 -5.14 -10.37
CA PRO A 168 -5.76 -4.48 -9.40
C PRO A 168 -5.86 -2.98 -9.69
N LYS A 169 -6.98 -2.36 -9.28
CA LYS A 169 -7.14 -0.89 -9.26
C LYS A 169 -6.56 -0.27 -7.99
N TYR A 170 -6.55 -1.04 -6.91
CA TYR A 170 -6.13 -0.62 -5.58
C TYR A 170 -5.02 -1.53 -5.07
N LEU A 171 -3.92 -0.96 -4.61
CA LEU A 171 -2.80 -1.69 -4.04
C LEU A 171 -2.60 -1.28 -2.57
N PHE A 172 -2.63 -2.26 -1.68
CA PHE A 172 -2.43 -2.06 -0.25
C PHE A 172 -1.11 -2.68 0.20
N CYS A 173 -0.26 -1.90 0.86
CA CYS A 173 1.05 -2.34 1.31
C CYS A 173 1.19 -2.09 2.82
N ASP A 174 1.24 -3.15 3.61
CA ASP A 174 1.45 -3.05 5.06
C ASP A 174 2.93 -3.25 5.37
N GLU A 175 3.63 -2.15 5.62
CA GLU A 175 5.07 -2.08 5.92
C GLU A 175 5.96 -2.85 4.91
N PRO A 176 5.93 -2.51 3.62
CA PRO A 176 6.61 -3.28 2.58
C PRO A 176 8.12 -3.35 2.78
N ASN A 177 8.72 -2.33 3.41
CA ASN A 177 10.17 -2.22 3.65
C ASN A 177 10.64 -2.84 4.97
N SER A 178 9.73 -3.38 5.78
CA SER A 178 10.08 -3.96 7.08
C SER A 178 11.10 -5.09 6.94
N GLY A 179 12.20 -5.00 7.71
CA GLY A 179 13.28 -6.00 7.73
C GLY A 179 14.28 -5.90 6.58
N LEU A 180 14.22 -4.86 5.75
CA LEU A 180 15.18 -4.61 4.67
C LEU A 180 16.25 -3.59 5.09
N ASP A 181 17.40 -3.67 4.45
CA ASP A 181 18.43 -2.63 4.55
C ASP A 181 17.97 -1.34 3.81
N PRO A 182 18.54 -0.17 4.13
CA PRO A 182 18.11 1.11 3.56
C PRO A 182 18.19 1.17 2.03
N LYS A 183 19.20 0.55 1.42
CA LYS A 183 19.35 0.54 -0.05
C LYS A 183 18.27 -0.29 -0.72
N THR A 184 17.97 -1.46 -0.16
CA THR A 184 16.91 -2.33 -0.66
C THR A 184 15.53 -1.69 -0.47
N SER A 185 15.31 -0.98 0.65
CA SER A 185 14.06 -0.23 0.90
C SER A 185 13.80 0.82 -0.16
N LEU A 186 14.80 1.60 -0.56
CA LEU A 186 14.67 2.58 -1.66
C LEU A 186 14.26 1.92 -2.98
N VAL A 187 14.84 0.76 -3.30
CA VAL A 187 14.47 0.02 -4.53
C VAL A 187 13.00 -0.44 -4.50
N ILE A 188 12.50 -0.88 -3.33
CA ILE A 188 11.09 -1.26 -3.18
C ILE A 188 10.18 -0.03 -3.32
N ASP A 189 10.53 1.11 -2.73
CA ASP A 189 9.78 2.36 -2.82
C ASP A 189 9.68 2.87 -4.26
N GLU A 190 10.79 2.89 -4.99
CA GLU A 190 10.85 3.24 -6.41
C GLU A 190 10.00 2.29 -7.26
N LEU A 191 10.07 0.98 -6.98
CA LEU A 191 9.29 -0.03 -7.68
C LEU A 191 7.78 0.18 -7.46
N LEU A 192 7.34 0.38 -6.21
CA LEU A 192 5.94 0.63 -5.88
C LEU A 192 5.43 1.91 -6.56
N THR A 193 6.21 2.99 -6.52
CA THR A 193 5.86 4.26 -7.18
C THR A 193 5.77 4.09 -8.70
N SER A 194 6.72 3.40 -9.32
CA SER A 194 6.75 3.12 -10.75
C SER A 194 5.51 2.33 -11.19
N ILE A 195 5.20 1.25 -10.48
CA ILE A 195 4.02 0.39 -10.73
C ILE A 195 2.72 1.18 -10.53
N THR A 196 2.63 1.99 -9.47
CA THR A 196 1.47 2.85 -9.19
C THR A 196 1.14 3.74 -10.38
N ARG A 197 2.15 4.44 -10.91
CA ARG A 197 1.98 5.35 -12.04
C ARG A 197 1.68 4.63 -13.35
N GLU A 198 2.39 3.55 -13.62
CA GLU A 198 2.23 2.78 -14.86
C GLU A 198 0.84 2.17 -15.00
N PHE A 199 0.32 1.60 -13.92
CA PHE A 199 -1.00 0.97 -13.92
C PHE A 199 -2.13 1.93 -13.50
N ASN A 200 -1.80 3.19 -13.21
CA ASN A 200 -2.73 4.20 -12.67
C ASN A 200 -3.53 3.68 -11.48
N MET A 201 -2.84 3.01 -10.54
CA MET A 201 -3.46 2.42 -9.35
C MET A 201 -3.51 3.44 -8.21
N THR A 202 -4.51 3.30 -7.34
CA THR A 202 -4.46 3.93 -6.02
C THR A 202 -3.69 3.03 -5.08
N THR A 203 -2.46 3.44 -4.74
CA THR A 203 -1.60 2.68 -3.83
C THR A 203 -1.64 3.28 -2.44
N ILE A 204 -1.92 2.46 -1.43
CA ILE A 204 -1.92 2.83 -0.01
C ILE A 204 -0.83 2.06 0.70
N ILE A 205 0.13 2.76 1.28
CA ILE A 205 1.26 2.19 2.00
C ILE A 205 1.18 2.60 3.47
N ASN A 206 1.06 1.63 4.36
CA ASN A 206 1.27 1.83 5.78
C ASN A 206 2.77 1.73 6.06
N THR A 207 3.38 2.77 6.60
CA THR A 207 4.82 2.79 6.90
C THR A 207 5.16 3.61 8.14
N HIS A 208 6.27 3.27 8.76
CA HIS A 208 6.95 4.07 9.79
C HIS A 208 8.35 4.54 9.32
N ASP A 209 8.73 4.24 8.08
CA ASP A 209 10.01 4.68 7.49
C ASP A 209 9.89 6.11 6.96
N MET A 210 10.59 7.03 7.60
CA MET A 210 10.58 8.44 7.21
C MET A 210 11.31 8.72 5.90
N ASN A 211 12.20 7.83 5.44
CA ASN A 211 12.79 7.94 4.11
C ASN A 211 11.70 7.74 3.04
N SER A 212 10.84 6.73 3.20
CA SER A 212 9.69 6.52 2.33
C SER A 212 8.74 7.73 2.35
N VAL A 213 8.47 8.28 3.56
CA VAL A 213 7.58 9.45 3.70
C VAL A 213 8.06 10.63 2.88
N LEU A 214 9.35 10.98 3.00
CA LEU A 214 9.94 12.13 2.29
C LEU A 214 10.31 11.81 0.83
N GLY A 215 10.51 10.53 0.50
CA GLY A 215 10.83 10.07 -0.85
C GLY A 215 9.63 9.98 -1.77
N ILE A 216 8.62 9.22 -1.38
CA ILE A 216 7.53 8.79 -2.26
C ILE A 216 6.12 9.26 -1.82
N GLY A 217 5.99 10.00 -0.71
CA GLY A 217 4.70 10.45 -0.19
C GLY A 217 4.04 11.53 -1.04
N GLU A 218 3.12 11.15 -1.92
CA GLU A 218 2.35 12.08 -2.76
C GLU A 218 1.06 12.54 -2.07
N ASN A 219 0.51 11.72 -1.18
CA ASN A 219 -0.57 12.05 -0.23
C ASN A 219 -0.26 11.31 1.07
N ILE A 220 -0.03 12.04 2.15
CA ILE A 220 0.40 11.51 3.44
C ILE A 220 -0.69 11.78 4.47
N VAL A 221 -1.17 10.72 5.10
CA VAL A 221 -2.17 10.77 6.17
C VAL A 221 -1.50 10.42 7.49
N PHE A 222 -1.50 11.34 8.44
CA PHE A 222 -0.97 11.12 9.77
C PHE A 222 -2.08 10.73 10.74
N ILE A 223 -1.92 9.56 11.35
CA ILE A 223 -2.82 9.02 12.38
C ILE A 223 -2.14 9.07 13.74
N ALA A 224 -2.79 9.69 14.70
CA ALA A 224 -2.39 9.68 16.11
C ALA A 224 -3.62 9.49 17.00
N ASP A 225 -3.49 8.72 18.07
CA ASP A 225 -4.54 8.45 19.06
C ASP A 225 -5.88 7.96 18.44
N GLY A 226 -5.78 7.26 17.30
CA GLY A 226 -6.93 6.75 16.54
C GLY A 226 -7.65 7.83 15.71
N ARG A 227 -7.09 9.01 15.51
CA ARG A 227 -7.66 10.11 14.73
C ARG A 227 -6.75 10.51 13.57
N LYS A 228 -7.33 11.03 12.48
CA LYS A 228 -6.56 11.75 11.47
C LYS A 228 -6.19 13.13 12.01
N GLU A 229 -4.92 13.34 12.30
CA GLU A 229 -4.40 14.60 12.85
C GLU A 229 -3.90 15.54 11.76
N TRP A 230 -3.50 15.00 10.60
CA TRP A 230 -3.00 15.79 9.48
C TRP A 230 -3.09 15.01 8.16
N GLN A 231 -3.17 15.74 7.04
CA GLN A 231 -3.08 15.22 5.69
C GLN A 231 -2.44 16.26 4.77
N GLY A 232 -1.55 15.82 3.89
CA GLY A 232 -0.82 16.64 2.92
C GLY A 232 0.14 15.77 2.11
N ASP A 233 1.19 16.36 1.58
CA ASP A 233 2.23 15.69 0.79
C ASP A 233 3.63 15.86 1.41
N LYS A 234 4.67 15.30 0.76
CA LYS A 234 6.05 15.38 1.23
C LYS A 234 6.62 16.81 1.28
N GLU A 235 6.06 17.76 0.54
CA GLU A 235 6.49 19.15 0.57
C GLU A 235 5.84 19.91 1.72
N THR A 236 4.57 19.65 1.96
CA THR A 236 3.80 20.29 3.03
C THR A 236 4.09 19.69 4.40
N VAL A 237 4.53 18.43 4.50
CA VAL A 237 4.93 17.81 5.78
C VAL A 237 6.12 18.54 6.41
N ILE A 238 7.07 19.02 5.60
CA ILE A 238 8.25 19.76 6.09
C ILE A 238 7.84 21.10 6.70
N LYS A 239 6.82 21.74 6.14
CA LYS A 239 6.31 23.07 6.57
C LYS A 239 5.22 22.98 7.64
N SER A 240 4.85 21.76 8.04
CA SER A 240 3.75 21.55 9.00
C SER A 240 4.07 22.11 10.38
N GLN A 241 3.06 22.78 10.98
CA GLN A 241 3.10 23.27 12.36
C GLN A 241 2.51 22.24 13.35
N ASN A 242 2.06 21.07 12.88
CA ASN A 242 1.55 20.02 13.75
C ASN A 242 2.67 19.42 14.58
N GLN A 243 2.68 19.66 15.89
CA GLN A 243 3.76 19.25 16.79
C GLN A 243 3.91 17.71 16.82
N LYS A 244 2.81 16.96 16.94
CA LYS A 244 2.84 15.49 16.96
C LYS A 244 3.43 14.90 15.67
N LEU A 245 3.11 15.50 14.52
CA LEU A 245 3.68 15.12 13.22
C LEU A 245 5.19 15.42 13.18
N ASN A 246 5.58 16.61 13.63
CA ASN A 246 6.98 17.02 13.69
C ASN A 246 7.80 16.10 14.59
N ASP A 247 7.27 15.75 15.76
CA ASP A 247 7.93 14.83 16.70
C ASP A 247 8.12 13.42 16.10
N LEU A 248 7.23 13.00 15.19
CA LEU A 248 7.36 11.73 14.49
C LEU A 248 8.34 11.82 13.33
N VAL A 249 8.13 12.75 12.40
CA VAL A 249 8.86 12.82 11.12
C VAL A 249 10.30 13.31 11.33
N PHE A 250 10.49 14.30 12.21
CA PHE A 250 11.78 14.91 12.46
C PHE A 250 12.40 14.47 13.79
N ALA A 251 12.14 13.22 14.21
CA ALA A 251 12.72 12.66 15.44
C ALA A 251 14.25 12.55 15.38
N SER A 252 14.84 12.25 14.21
CA SER A 252 16.28 12.13 14.03
C SER A 252 16.94 13.48 13.73
N ASP A 253 18.21 13.65 14.14
CA ASP A 253 18.97 14.87 13.88
C ASP A 253 19.20 15.15 12.40
N LEU A 254 19.23 14.10 11.56
CA LEU A 254 19.33 14.25 10.12
C LEU A 254 18.08 14.94 9.56
N PHE A 255 16.89 14.47 9.91
CA PHE A 255 15.64 15.06 9.44
C PHE A 255 15.38 16.45 10.02
N LYS A 256 15.82 16.73 11.26
CA LYS A 256 15.81 18.12 11.81
C LYS A 256 16.64 19.08 10.95
N LYS A 257 17.83 18.64 10.52
CA LYS A 257 18.68 19.45 9.60
C LYS A 257 18.00 19.65 8.24
N VAL A 258 17.36 18.63 7.68
CA VAL A 258 16.59 18.78 6.42
C VAL A 258 15.52 19.84 6.58
N LYS A 259 14.74 19.78 7.66
CA LYS A 259 13.68 20.77 7.95
C LYS A 259 14.25 22.19 8.03
N SER A 260 15.34 22.40 8.81
CA SER A 260 15.94 23.73 8.99
C SER A 260 16.50 24.31 7.68
N ILE A 261 17.02 23.48 6.78
CA ILE A 261 17.51 23.92 5.46
C ILE A 261 16.33 24.40 4.59
N GLU A 262 15.23 23.67 4.58
CA GLU A 262 14.07 24.04 3.76
C GLU A 262 13.33 25.27 4.31
N GLU A 263 13.23 25.41 5.64
CA GLU A 263 12.67 26.63 6.25
C GLU A 263 13.49 27.88 5.89
N ASN A 264 14.83 27.79 5.89
CA ASN A 264 15.71 28.89 5.50
C ASN A 264 15.61 29.26 4.00
N LYS A 265 15.34 28.33 3.11
CA LYS A 265 15.14 28.62 1.68
C LYS A 265 13.83 29.38 1.41
N THR A 266 12.84 29.25 2.26
CA THR A 266 11.52 29.90 2.11
C THR A 266 11.54 31.34 2.61
N THR A 267 12.60 31.75 3.34
CA THR A 267 12.74 33.09 3.96
C THR A 267 13.60 34.05 3.10
N LEU A 268 14.16 33.58 1.99
CA LEU A 268 14.88 34.33 0.96
C LEU A 268 14.00 34.53 -0.29
#